data_294e6b73b1046be49ae8a12fdafd56a9
#
_entry.id   294e6b73b1046be49ae8a12fdafd56a9
#
_cell.length_a   1.000
_cell.length_b   1.000
_cell.length_c   1.000
_cell.angle_alpha   90.00
_cell.angle_beta   90.00
_cell.angle_gamma   90.00
#
_symmetry.space_group_name_H-M   'P 1'
#
loop_
_entity.id
_entity.type
_entity.pdbx_description
1 polymer ?
#
loop_
_entity_poly.entity_id
_entity_poly.type
_entity_poly.pdbx_seq_one_letter_code
_entity_poly.pdbx_strand_id
1 'polypeptide(L)'
;LYINAQFTKPAGGPVASAQSGGVPAEPAKPSKYIYYFLFVVLAVVVAVLSRVIGNLRHLVAQEDGVILPPQKTLLQTLTSKGVVGFLIFALVVLGGYTTVNNGIAFGRQQGYAPEQPIKFSHATHAGIQGIDCQYCHDSARRSKHASIPGANTCMNCHKAIEKGTLYGTQELTKVFASIGYDPSTDKYVENYDKLSNDEIKAIYSKWIADNYMKDNELTALDQKGERTVNEQWT
;
A
#
# COMPACT_ATOMS: atom_id res chain seq x y z
N LEU A 1 -19.12 23.59 23.27
CA LEU A 1 -20.18 24.39 22.57
C LEU A 1 -19.88 24.59 21.09
N TYR A 2 -19.21 23.61 20.44
CA TYR A 2 -18.88 23.68 19.00
C TYR A 2 -19.29 22.44 18.20
N ILE A 3 -20.10 21.54 18.78
CA ILE A 3 -20.43 20.23 18.14
C ILE A 3 -21.79 20.23 17.42
N ASN A 4 -22.60 21.25 17.54
CA ASN A 4 -24.00 21.23 17.05
C ASN A 4 -24.28 21.89 15.68
N ALA A 5 -23.26 22.31 14.92
CA ALA A 5 -23.53 23.13 13.74
C ALA A 5 -23.34 22.44 12.38
N GLN A 6 -22.89 21.17 12.31
CA GLN A 6 -22.58 20.55 11.01
C GLN A 6 -23.11 19.13 10.77
N PHE A 7 -24.00 18.60 11.61
CA PHE A 7 -24.70 17.36 11.29
C PHE A 7 -26.09 17.62 10.68
N THR A 8 -26.13 18.28 9.54
CA THR A 8 -27.27 18.13 8.64
C THR A 8 -27.09 16.79 7.94
N LYS A 9 -27.90 15.80 8.35
CA LYS A 9 -28.04 14.49 7.71
C LYS A 9 -28.19 14.67 6.20
N PRO A 10 -27.30 14.15 5.36
CA PRO A 10 -27.57 14.11 3.92
C PRO A 10 -28.78 13.21 3.71
N ALA A 11 -29.75 13.70 2.95
CA ALA A 11 -30.95 12.97 2.57
C ALA A 11 -30.55 11.60 1.99
N GLY A 12 -31.15 10.54 2.54
CA GLY A 12 -30.89 9.17 2.15
C GLY A 12 -31.15 8.94 0.67
N GLY A 13 -30.07 8.90 -0.12
CA GLY A 13 -30.05 8.21 -1.40
C GLY A 13 -29.86 6.71 -1.16
N PRO A 14 -30.35 5.84 -2.04
CA PRO A 14 -30.19 4.39 -1.90
C PRO A 14 -28.70 4.09 -1.79
N VAL A 15 -28.33 3.39 -0.72
CA VAL A 15 -26.96 2.89 -0.52
C VAL A 15 -26.71 1.90 -1.66
N ALA A 16 -26.06 2.36 -2.71
CA ALA A 16 -25.54 1.46 -3.72
C ALA A 16 -24.66 0.46 -2.96
N SER A 17 -25.01 -0.82 -3.05
CA SER A 17 -24.16 -1.91 -2.60
C SER A 17 -22.76 -1.62 -3.09
N ALA A 18 -21.83 -1.36 -2.18
CA ALA A 18 -20.44 -1.21 -2.52
C ALA A 18 -19.96 -2.56 -3.07
N GLN A 19 -20.19 -2.75 -4.36
CA GLN A 19 -19.37 -3.66 -5.14
C GLN A 19 -17.94 -3.30 -4.78
N SER A 20 -17.17 -4.29 -4.42
CA SER A 20 -15.71 -4.21 -4.35
C SER A 20 -15.26 -3.61 -5.68
N GLY A 21 -15.25 -2.29 -5.76
CA GLY A 21 -14.67 -1.55 -6.85
C GLY A 21 -13.22 -1.94 -6.84
N GLY A 22 -12.86 -2.90 -7.69
CA GLY A 22 -11.48 -3.19 -7.97
C GLY A 22 -10.86 -1.84 -8.27
N VAL A 23 -9.85 -1.46 -7.50
CA VAL A 23 -8.97 -0.34 -7.84
C VAL A 23 -8.67 -0.55 -9.32
N PRO A 24 -8.96 0.46 -10.21
CA PRO A 24 -8.63 0.30 -11.61
C PRO A 24 -7.19 -0.15 -11.66
N ALA A 25 -6.93 -1.30 -12.27
CA ALA A 25 -5.59 -1.85 -12.33
C ALA A 25 -4.70 -0.75 -12.93
N GLU A 26 -3.80 -0.21 -12.13
CA GLU A 26 -2.83 0.78 -12.60
C GLU A 26 -2.18 0.16 -13.84
N PRO A 27 -2.16 0.87 -14.99
CA PRO A 27 -1.63 0.30 -16.23
C PRO A 27 -0.24 -0.26 -15.91
N ALA A 28 -0.04 -1.54 -16.20
CA ALA A 28 1.17 -2.27 -15.85
C ALA A 28 2.38 -1.44 -16.32
N LYS A 29 3.18 -0.95 -15.39
CA LYS A 29 4.39 -0.17 -15.68
C LYS A 29 5.25 -1.03 -16.60
N PRO A 30 5.67 -0.51 -17.77
CA PRO A 30 6.45 -1.29 -18.71
C PRO A 30 7.70 -1.82 -18.00
N SER A 31 7.96 -3.10 -18.20
CA SER A 31 9.11 -3.77 -17.57
C SER A 31 10.39 -2.98 -17.88
N LYS A 32 11.22 -2.73 -16.87
CA LYS A 32 12.51 -2.04 -17.03
C LYS A 32 13.38 -2.69 -18.12
N TYR A 33 13.20 -3.97 -18.37
CA TYR A 33 13.89 -4.72 -19.42
C TYR A 33 13.55 -4.25 -20.83
N ILE A 34 12.35 -3.69 -21.09
CA ILE A 34 11.98 -3.10 -22.38
C ILE A 34 12.87 -1.91 -22.71
N TYR A 35 13.14 -1.06 -21.75
CA TYR A 35 14.03 0.10 -21.95
C TYR A 35 15.48 -0.33 -22.22
N TYR A 36 15.98 -1.34 -21.51
CA TYR A 36 17.30 -1.90 -21.78
C TYR A 36 17.38 -2.52 -23.17
N PHE A 37 16.37 -3.28 -23.57
CA PHE A 37 16.29 -3.87 -24.91
C PHE A 37 16.28 -2.78 -25.99
N LEU A 38 15.44 -1.76 -25.86
CA LEU A 38 15.41 -0.63 -26.82
C LEU A 38 16.75 0.10 -26.88
N PHE A 39 17.40 0.29 -25.75
CA PHE A 39 18.72 0.94 -25.70
C PHE A 39 19.79 0.10 -26.45
N VAL A 40 19.79 -1.21 -26.26
CA VAL A 40 20.74 -2.13 -26.95
C VAL A 40 20.46 -2.10 -28.45
N VAL A 41 19.18 -2.20 -28.89
CA VAL A 41 18.82 -2.12 -30.29
C VAL A 41 19.26 -0.80 -30.92
N LEU A 42 19.01 0.33 -30.24
CA LEU A 42 19.43 1.64 -30.71
C LEU A 42 20.98 1.72 -30.84
N ALA A 43 21.72 1.22 -29.87
CA ALA A 43 23.19 1.19 -29.91
C ALA A 43 23.71 0.36 -31.09
N VAL A 44 23.10 -0.79 -31.38
CA VAL A 44 23.44 -1.64 -32.53
C VAL A 44 23.16 -0.90 -33.84
N VAL A 45 21.99 -0.26 -33.96
CA VAL A 45 21.64 0.51 -35.16
C VAL A 45 22.63 1.65 -35.41
N VAL A 46 22.98 2.41 -34.36
CA VAL A 46 23.96 3.50 -34.47
C VAL A 46 25.33 2.96 -34.89
N ALA A 47 25.77 1.82 -34.34
CA ALA A 47 27.05 1.19 -34.72
C ALA A 47 27.05 0.73 -36.19
N VAL A 48 25.97 0.14 -36.67
CA VAL A 48 25.82 -0.30 -38.06
C VAL A 48 25.82 0.90 -39.00
N LEU A 49 25.02 1.94 -38.72
CA LEU A 49 24.96 3.15 -39.52
C LEU A 49 26.33 3.86 -39.58
N SER A 50 27.03 3.94 -38.45
CA SER A 50 28.37 4.55 -38.43
C SER A 50 29.36 3.78 -39.32
N ARG A 51 29.27 2.44 -39.34
CA ARG A 51 30.08 1.62 -40.25
C ARG A 51 29.71 1.82 -41.72
N VAL A 52 28.41 1.84 -42.05
CA VAL A 52 27.97 2.08 -43.43
C VAL A 52 28.42 3.45 -43.92
N ILE A 53 28.24 4.50 -43.12
CA ILE A 53 28.72 5.86 -43.46
C ILE A 53 30.22 5.89 -43.64
N GLY A 54 30.98 5.18 -42.78
CA GLY A 54 32.42 5.08 -42.91
C GLY A 54 32.85 4.41 -44.23
N ASN A 55 32.18 3.29 -44.57
CA ASN A 55 32.45 2.60 -45.83
C ASN A 55 32.11 3.44 -47.05
N LEU A 56 30.97 4.12 -47.07
CA LEU A 56 30.58 5.02 -48.13
C LEU A 56 31.57 6.16 -48.33
N ARG A 57 32.09 6.77 -47.23
CA ARG A 57 33.12 7.80 -47.33
C ARG A 57 34.42 7.28 -47.92
N HIS A 58 34.82 6.03 -47.63
CA HIS A 58 36.00 5.42 -48.27
C HIS A 58 35.79 5.19 -49.74
N LEU A 59 34.61 4.75 -50.17
CA LEU A 59 34.30 4.52 -51.61
C LEU A 59 34.31 5.87 -52.40
N VAL A 60 33.68 6.93 -51.86
CA VAL A 60 33.69 8.25 -52.51
C VAL A 60 35.11 8.82 -52.57
N ALA A 61 35.87 8.72 -51.51
CA ALA A 61 37.26 9.23 -51.49
C ALA A 61 38.17 8.45 -52.46
N GLN A 62 37.89 7.18 -52.71
CA GLN A 62 38.61 6.38 -53.70
C GLN A 62 38.35 6.85 -55.15
N GLU A 63 37.14 7.29 -55.45
CA GLU A 63 36.80 7.91 -56.75
C GLU A 63 37.53 9.24 -56.93
N ASP A 64 37.63 10.06 -55.83
CA ASP A 64 38.26 11.35 -55.84
C ASP A 64 39.82 11.28 -55.77
N GLY A 65 40.40 10.07 -55.71
CA GLY A 65 41.87 9.87 -55.59
C GLY A 65 42.46 10.27 -54.24
N VAL A 66 41.62 10.49 -53.22
CA VAL A 66 42.03 10.87 -51.87
C VAL A 66 42.31 9.62 -51.02
N ILE A 67 43.52 9.50 -50.49
CA ILE A 67 43.92 8.43 -49.60
C ILE A 67 43.42 8.74 -48.18
N LEU A 68 42.32 8.07 -47.76
CA LEU A 68 41.85 8.16 -46.38
C LEU A 68 42.61 7.18 -45.47
N PRO A 69 42.83 7.54 -44.20
CA PRO A 69 43.44 6.61 -43.23
C PRO A 69 42.54 5.37 -43.02
N PRO A 70 43.15 4.21 -42.74
CA PRO A 70 42.38 2.97 -42.52
C PRO A 70 41.37 3.14 -41.40
N GLN A 71 40.17 2.53 -41.58
CA GLN A 71 39.12 2.59 -40.55
C GLN A 71 39.61 1.95 -39.24
N LYS A 72 39.29 2.62 -38.13
CA LYS A 72 39.64 2.11 -36.82
C LYS A 72 38.85 0.82 -36.53
N THR A 73 39.51 -0.16 -35.96
CA THR A 73 38.87 -1.39 -35.51
C THR A 73 37.89 -1.07 -34.38
N LEU A 74 36.90 -1.95 -34.13
CA LEU A 74 35.94 -1.77 -33.03
C LEU A 74 36.67 -1.59 -31.69
N LEU A 75 37.69 -2.36 -31.45
CA LEU A 75 38.50 -2.26 -30.22
C LEU A 75 39.18 -0.89 -30.09
N GLN A 76 39.76 -0.38 -31.15
CA GLN A 76 40.41 0.94 -31.18
C GLN A 76 39.39 2.07 -30.99
N THR A 77 38.13 1.89 -31.44
CA THR A 77 37.07 2.84 -31.22
C THR A 77 36.59 2.85 -29.77
N LEU A 78 36.38 1.65 -29.20
CA LEU A 78 35.98 1.46 -27.80
C LEU A 78 37.04 1.97 -26.82
N THR A 79 38.33 1.79 -27.14
CA THR A 79 39.44 2.26 -26.31
C THR A 79 39.85 3.70 -26.60
N SER A 80 39.16 4.40 -27.50
CA SER A 80 39.45 5.80 -27.77
C SER A 80 39.21 6.67 -26.53
N LYS A 81 40.05 7.70 -26.32
CA LYS A 81 39.97 8.58 -25.16
C LYS A 81 38.58 9.19 -24.96
N GLY A 82 37.87 9.50 -26.05
CA GLY A 82 36.52 10.07 -25.99
C GLY A 82 35.49 9.06 -25.50
N VAL A 83 35.51 7.81 -26.01
CA VAL A 83 34.57 6.77 -25.58
C VAL A 83 34.84 6.34 -24.13
N VAL A 84 36.11 6.15 -23.78
CA VAL A 84 36.49 5.82 -22.38
C VAL A 84 36.08 6.95 -21.43
N GLY A 85 36.34 8.19 -21.77
CA GLY A 85 35.92 9.35 -20.98
C GLY A 85 34.39 9.41 -20.81
N PHE A 86 33.64 9.17 -21.89
CA PHE A 86 32.18 9.13 -21.83
C PHE A 86 31.67 7.96 -20.94
N LEU A 87 32.27 6.79 -21.06
CA LEU A 87 31.88 5.64 -20.22
C LEU A 87 32.17 5.91 -18.74
N ILE A 88 33.31 6.49 -18.40
CA ILE A 88 33.62 6.88 -17.02
C ILE A 88 32.63 7.92 -16.53
N PHE A 89 32.35 8.96 -17.34
CA PHE A 89 31.35 9.96 -16.99
C PHE A 89 29.96 9.35 -16.75
N ALA A 90 29.50 8.48 -17.66
CA ALA A 90 28.23 7.79 -17.52
C ALA A 90 28.17 6.92 -16.24
N LEU A 91 29.28 6.23 -15.93
CA LEU A 91 29.38 5.41 -14.71
C LEU A 91 29.30 6.27 -13.45
N VAL A 92 29.99 7.41 -13.43
CA VAL A 92 29.95 8.35 -12.29
C VAL A 92 28.54 8.93 -12.11
N VAL A 93 27.89 9.34 -13.20
CA VAL A 93 26.51 9.89 -13.14
C VAL A 93 25.52 8.84 -12.70
N LEU A 94 25.55 7.63 -13.29
CA LEU A 94 24.64 6.54 -12.92
C LEU A 94 24.92 6.04 -11.50
N GLY A 95 26.20 5.90 -11.13
CA GLY A 95 26.62 5.52 -9.78
C GLY A 95 26.18 6.56 -8.74
N GLY A 96 26.36 7.81 -9.03
CA GLY A 96 25.86 8.92 -8.18
C GLY A 96 24.34 8.90 -8.03
N TYR A 97 23.62 8.78 -9.14
CA TYR A 97 22.17 8.67 -9.13
C TYR A 97 21.66 7.48 -8.29
N THR A 98 22.23 6.28 -8.49
CA THR A 98 21.84 5.10 -7.74
C THR A 98 22.18 5.24 -6.25
N THR A 99 23.34 5.78 -5.92
CA THR A 99 23.78 5.98 -4.53
C THR A 99 22.84 6.96 -3.81
N VAL A 100 22.50 8.09 -4.45
CA VAL A 100 21.57 9.08 -3.86
C VAL A 100 20.19 8.47 -3.65
N ASN A 101 19.63 7.77 -4.65
CA ASN A 101 18.32 7.13 -4.51
C ASN A 101 18.31 6.05 -3.44
N ASN A 102 19.34 5.21 -3.38
CA ASN A 102 19.47 4.19 -2.33
C ASN A 102 19.66 4.83 -0.95
N GLY A 103 20.41 5.93 -0.85
CA GLY A 103 20.53 6.69 0.38
C GLY A 103 19.21 7.28 0.86
N ILE A 104 18.41 7.84 -0.07
CA ILE A 104 17.06 8.36 0.24
C ILE A 104 16.12 7.23 0.65
N ALA A 105 16.22 6.06 0.01
CA ALA A 105 15.41 4.89 0.31
C ALA A 105 15.89 4.12 1.57
N PHE A 106 17.11 4.40 2.05
CA PHE A 106 17.67 3.72 3.22
C PHE A 106 16.80 3.93 4.45
N GLY A 107 16.46 2.85 5.11
CA GLY A 107 15.55 2.87 6.27
C GLY A 107 14.08 3.09 5.94
N ARG A 108 13.71 3.26 4.66
CA ARG A 108 12.31 3.32 4.22
C ARG A 108 11.91 1.94 3.70
N GLN A 109 11.01 1.30 4.40
CA GLN A 109 10.45 0.00 4.00
C GLN A 109 9.37 0.20 2.93
N GLN A 110 9.77 0.58 1.73
CA GLN A 110 8.85 0.74 0.60
C GLN A 110 8.21 -0.60 0.25
N GLY A 111 6.88 -0.61 0.14
CA GLY A 111 6.12 -1.83 -0.15
C GLY A 111 5.92 -2.75 1.06
N TYR A 112 6.40 -2.37 2.25
CA TYR A 112 6.05 -3.07 3.47
C TYR A 112 4.55 -2.84 3.78
N ALA A 113 3.77 -3.88 3.68
CA ALA A 113 2.33 -3.87 3.95
C ALA A 113 1.99 -5.08 4.83
N PRO A 114 2.26 -5.01 6.14
CA PRO A 114 1.94 -6.09 7.05
C PRO A 114 0.43 -6.25 7.16
N GLU A 115 -0.02 -7.48 7.40
CA GLU A 115 -1.41 -7.72 7.76
C GLU A 115 -1.73 -7.02 9.07
N GLN A 116 -2.86 -6.31 9.06
CA GLN A 116 -3.33 -5.62 10.25
C GLN A 116 -4.18 -6.56 11.09
N PRO A 117 -3.95 -6.66 12.42
CA PRO A 117 -4.77 -7.52 13.28
C PRO A 117 -6.24 -7.09 13.30
N ILE A 118 -6.51 -5.80 13.14
CA ILE A 118 -7.85 -5.23 12.97
C ILE A 118 -7.97 -4.65 11.58
N LYS A 119 -8.90 -5.13 10.78
CA LYS A 119 -9.18 -4.62 9.44
C LYS A 119 -9.89 -3.28 9.54
N PHE A 120 -9.15 -2.20 9.30
CA PHE A 120 -9.68 -0.85 9.37
C PHE A 120 -9.86 -0.23 7.98
N SER A 121 -11.01 0.37 7.72
CA SER A 121 -11.32 1.03 6.45
C SER A 121 -11.21 2.54 6.55
N HIS A 122 -10.15 3.13 6.04
CA HIS A 122 -10.03 4.58 5.88
C HIS A 122 -11.10 5.14 4.93
N ALA A 123 -11.49 4.39 3.90
CA ALA A 123 -12.53 4.79 2.97
C ALA A 123 -13.88 5.02 3.67
N THR A 124 -14.22 4.19 4.66
CA THR A 124 -15.44 4.37 5.45
C THR A 124 -15.32 5.56 6.39
N HIS A 125 -14.26 5.63 7.20
CA HIS A 125 -14.14 6.64 8.26
C HIS A 125 -13.81 8.03 7.71
N ALA A 126 -12.76 8.17 6.93
CA ALA A 126 -12.34 9.46 6.39
C ALA A 126 -13.10 9.83 5.10
N GLY A 127 -13.38 8.84 4.23
CA GLY A 127 -14.04 9.09 2.95
C GLY A 127 -15.54 9.32 3.10
N ILE A 128 -16.28 8.36 3.67
CA ILE A 128 -17.75 8.41 3.75
C ILE A 128 -18.21 9.24 4.94
N GLN A 129 -17.61 9.02 6.11
CA GLN A 129 -18.01 9.70 7.35
C GLN A 129 -17.33 11.08 7.53
N GLY A 130 -16.32 11.41 6.73
CA GLY A 130 -15.63 12.70 6.78
C GLY A 130 -14.86 12.96 8.08
N ILE A 131 -14.46 11.91 8.81
CA ILE A 131 -13.68 12.03 10.04
C ILE A 131 -12.29 12.56 9.70
N ASP A 132 -11.86 13.64 10.37
CA ASP A 132 -10.55 14.24 10.17
C ASP A 132 -9.42 13.24 10.52
N CYS A 133 -8.39 13.21 9.67
CA CYS A 133 -7.24 12.31 9.84
C CYS A 133 -6.57 12.49 11.22
N GLN A 134 -6.48 13.74 11.69
CA GLN A 134 -5.83 14.08 12.96
C GLN A 134 -6.67 13.71 14.18
N TYR A 135 -7.94 13.36 14.01
CA TYR A 135 -8.75 12.83 15.11
C TYR A 135 -8.20 11.50 15.62
N CYS A 136 -7.81 10.61 14.70
CA CYS A 136 -7.22 9.33 15.02
C CYS A 136 -5.68 9.39 15.07
N HIS A 137 -5.07 10.17 14.19
CA HIS A 137 -3.62 10.34 14.08
C HIS A 137 -3.13 11.65 14.72
N ASP A 138 -3.45 11.86 15.99
CA ASP A 138 -3.12 13.10 16.73
C ASP A 138 -1.60 13.40 16.77
N SER A 139 -0.77 12.38 16.76
CA SER A 139 0.69 12.56 16.74
C SER A 139 1.19 13.28 15.48
N ALA A 140 0.45 13.25 14.36
CA ALA A 140 0.80 13.97 13.15
C ALA A 140 0.79 15.50 13.32
N ARG A 141 0.14 16.01 14.35
CA ARG A 141 0.17 17.44 14.71
C ARG A 141 1.51 17.89 15.29
N ARG A 142 2.28 16.96 15.86
CA ARG A 142 3.45 17.26 16.68
C ARG A 142 4.71 16.57 16.20
N SER A 143 4.60 15.63 15.29
CA SER A 143 5.72 14.84 14.79
C SER A 143 5.54 14.49 13.30
N LYS A 144 6.63 14.03 12.69
CA LYS A 144 6.62 13.48 11.32
C LYS A 144 5.99 12.08 11.22
N HIS A 145 5.62 11.48 12.34
CA HIS A 145 5.03 10.15 12.41
C HIS A 145 3.55 10.26 12.77
N ALA A 146 2.71 9.63 11.96
CA ALA A 146 1.26 9.64 12.19
C ALA A 146 0.82 8.75 13.35
N SER A 147 1.64 7.79 13.78
CA SER A 147 1.35 6.73 14.75
C SER A 147 0.07 5.93 14.45
N ILE A 148 -0.05 4.77 15.06
CA ILE A 148 -1.29 3.98 15.06
C ILE A 148 -2.09 4.43 16.28
N PRO A 149 -3.37 4.82 16.12
CA PRO A 149 -4.21 5.22 17.25
C PRO A 149 -4.46 4.04 18.18
N GLY A 150 -4.50 4.31 19.48
CA GLY A 150 -4.91 3.31 20.46
C GLY A 150 -6.39 2.96 20.34
N ALA A 151 -6.77 1.76 20.74
CA ALA A 151 -8.15 1.27 20.69
C ALA A 151 -9.15 2.16 21.45
N ASN A 152 -8.69 2.90 22.48
CA ASN A 152 -9.51 3.89 23.18
C ASN A 152 -10.09 4.97 22.27
N THR A 153 -9.37 5.37 21.22
CA THR A 153 -9.87 6.35 20.24
C THR A 153 -11.06 5.79 19.46
N CYS A 154 -11.02 4.49 19.14
CA CYS A 154 -12.13 3.79 18.48
C CYS A 154 -13.39 3.81 19.34
N MET A 155 -13.24 3.67 20.64
CA MET A 155 -14.35 3.59 21.60
C MET A 155 -15.11 4.90 21.76
N ASN A 156 -14.58 6.04 21.32
CA ASN A 156 -15.33 7.30 21.34
C ASN A 156 -16.62 7.22 20.50
N CYS A 157 -16.62 6.37 19.46
CA CYS A 157 -17.80 6.13 18.61
C CYS A 157 -18.32 4.69 18.77
N HIS A 158 -17.44 3.72 18.93
CA HIS A 158 -17.80 2.31 18.90
C HIS A 158 -18.38 1.76 20.21
N LYS A 159 -18.50 2.54 21.25
CA LYS A 159 -19.44 2.24 22.35
C LYS A 159 -20.89 2.24 21.89
N ALA A 160 -21.25 3.14 20.96
CA ALA A 160 -22.60 3.25 20.44
C ALA A 160 -22.79 2.58 19.07
N ILE A 161 -21.69 2.42 18.31
CA ILE A 161 -21.70 1.80 16.98
C ILE A 161 -20.99 0.46 17.09
N GLU A 162 -21.75 -0.54 17.46
CA GLU A 162 -21.24 -1.89 17.76
C GLU A 162 -21.13 -2.80 16.53
N LYS A 163 -21.62 -2.35 15.39
CA LYS A 163 -21.63 -3.10 14.15
C LYS A 163 -21.11 -2.26 12.98
N GLY A 164 -20.10 -2.75 12.31
CA GLY A 164 -19.55 -2.14 11.10
C GLY A 164 -20.31 -2.58 9.84
N THR A 165 -20.36 -1.70 8.83
CA THR A 165 -21.03 -1.98 7.57
C THR A 165 -20.31 -3.04 6.72
N LEU A 166 -18.99 -3.14 6.84
CA LEU A 166 -18.16 -4.01 5.99
C LEU A 166 -17.88 -5.38 6.62
N TYR A 167 -17.59 -5.42 7.92
CA TYR A 167 -17.15 -6.62 8.64
C TYR A 167 -18.08 -7.01 9.79
N GLY A 168 -19.28 -6.40 9.86
CA GLY A 168 -20.24 -6.69 10.93
C GLY A 168 -19.65 -6.39 12.31
N THR A 169 -19.78 -7.36 13.24
CA THR A 169 -19.25 -7.26 14.59
C THR A 169 -17.81 -7.76 14.73
N GLN A 170 -17.28 -8.49 13.74
CA GLN A 170 -16.03 -9.23 13.84
C GLN A 170 -14.83 -8.36 14.24
N GLU A 171 -14.59 -7.27 13.49
CA GLU A 171 -13.43 -6.41 13.75
C GLU A 171 -13.62 -5.55 15.00
N LEU A 172 -14.86 -5.21 15.32
CA LEU A 172 -15.17 -4.46 16.55
C LEU A 172 -15.03 -5.32 17.80
N THR A 173 -15.33 -6.62 17.73
CA THR A 173 -15.06 -7.56 18.82
C THR A 173 -13.58 -7.59 19.19
N LYS A 174 -12.67 -7.52 18.19
CA LYS A 174 -11.22 -7.41 18.45
C LYS A 174 -10.86 -6.10 19.16
N VAL A 175 -11.50 -4.98 18.81
CA VAL A 175 -11.31 -3.69 19.50
C VAL A 175 -11.79 -3.81 20.95
N PHE A 176 -12.99 -4.34 21.17
CA PHE A 176 -13.55 -4.51 22.52
C PHE A 176 -12.66 -5.40 23.38
N ALA A 177 -12.24 -6.55 22.83
CA ALA A 177 -11.36 -7.48 23.53
C ALA A 177 -9.97 -6.87 23.84
N SER A 178 -9.45 -5.98 22.99
CA SER A 178 -8.14 -5.34 23.22
C SER A 178 -8.11 -4.41 24.43
N ILE A 179 -9.27 -3.95 24.90
CA ILE A 179 -9.39 -2.98 26.01
C ILE A 179 -10.27 -3.47 27.15
N GLY A 180 -10.76 -4.70 27.07
CA GLY A 180 -11.61 -5.30 28.12
C GLY A 180 -13.00 -4.66 28.24
N TYR A 181 -13.56 -4.17 27.13
CA TYR A 181 -14.93 -3.66 27.11
C TYR A 181 -15.91 -4.77 26.73
N ASP A 182 -16.91 -5.02 27.59
CA ASP A 182 -18.00 -5.97 27.30
C ASP A 182 -19.20 -5.22 26.69
N PRO A 183 -19.44 -5.36 25.40
CA PRO A 183 -20.54 -4.68 24.75
C PRO A 183 -21.92 -5.23 25.13
N SER A 184 -22.02 -6.44 25.69
CA SER A 184 -23.29 -7.01 26.17
C SER A 184 -23.81 -6.30 27.43
N THR A 185 -22.90 -5.77 28.24
CA THR A 185 -23.21 -5.09 29.52
C THR A 185 -22.97 -3.58 29.46
N ASP A 186 -22.40 -3.06 28.36
CA ASP A 186 -21.98 -1.66 28.16
C ASP A 186 -20.98 -1.20 29.27
N LYS A 187 -20.09 -2.10 29.71
CA LYS A 187 -19.12 -1.84 30.78
C LYS A 187 -17.74 -2.41 30.48
N TYR A 188 -16.74 -1.79 31.10
CA TYR A 188 -15.41 -2.40 31.17
C TYR A 188 -15.41 -3.53 32.20
N VAL A 189 -14.81 -4.65 31.84
CA VAL A 189 -14.67 -5.81 32.69
C VAL A 189 -13.67 -5.51 33.80
N GLU A 190 -14.07 -5.68 35.05
CA GLU A 190 -13.20 -5.47 36.20
C GLU A 190 -12.07 -6.50 36.23
N ASN A 191 -10.87 -6.06 36.54
CA ASN A 191 -9.66 -6.90 36.59
C ASN A 191 -9.41 -7.69 35.30
N TYR A 192 -9.73 -7.12 34.13
CA TYR A 192 -9.57 -7.78 32.83
C TYR A 192 -8.19 -8.40 32.61
N ASP A 193 -7.13 -7.70 33.04
CA ASP A 193 -5.73 -8.15 32.93
C ASP A 193 -5.44 -9.44 33.73
N LYS A 194 -6.32 -9.83 34.63
CA LYS A 194 -6.18 -11.05 35.45
C LYS A 194 -7.00 -12.23 34.95
N LEU A 195 -7.87 -12.00 33.96
CA LEU A 195 -8.71 -13.04 33.40
C LEU A 195 -7.87 -14.02 32.56
N SER A 196 -8.24 -15.28 32.63
CA SER A 196 -7.71 -16.31 31.74
C SER A 196 -8.23 -16.11 30.32
N ASN A 197 -7.50 -16.64 29.33
CA ASN A 197 -7.96 -16.62 27.94
C ASN A 197 -9.33 -17.29 27.74
N ASP A 198 -9.65 -18.30 28.53
CA ASP A 198 -10.93 -19.00 28.44
C ASP A 198 -12.09 -18.14 28.96
N GLU A 199 -11.87 -17.37 30.03
CA GLU A 199 -12.85 -16.43 30.55
C GLU A 199 -13.10 -15.29 29.56
N ILE A 200 -12.03 -14.74 28.99
CA ILE A 200 -12.11 -13.70 27.93
C ILE A 200 -12.88 -14.27 26.72
N LYS A 201 -12.52 -15.48 26.30
CA LYS A 201 -13.21 -16.17 25.20
C LYS A 201 -14.71 -16.34 25.48
N ALA A 202 -15.09 -16.71 26.70
CA ALA A 202 -16.48 -16.89 27.06
C ALA A 202 -17.31 -15.60 26.93
N ILE A 203 -16.76 -14.46 27.37
CA ILE A 203 -17.41 -13.14 27.26
C ILE A 203 -17.71 -12.80 25.80
N TYR A 204 -16.69 -12.84 24.95
CA TYR A 204 -16.86 -12.40 23.55
C TYR A 204 -17.52 -13.46 22.66
N SER A 205 -17.39 -14.75 22.97
CA SER A 205 -18.14 -15.81 22.28
C SER A 205 -19.65 -15.65 22.50
N LYS A 206 -20.05 -15.29 23.72
CA LYS A 206 -21.45 -14.97 24.03
C LYS A 206 -21.91 -13.76 23.22
N TRP A 207 -21.16 -12.68 23.23
CA TRP A 207 -21.47 -11.49 22.45
C TRP A 207 -21.65 -11.79 20.95
N ILE A 208 -20.73 -12.56 20.34
CA ILE A 208 -20.81 -12.94 18.93
C ILE A 208 -22.05 -13.81 18.68
N ALA A 209 -22.34 -14.77 19.56
CA ALA A 209 -23.51 -15.63 19.45
C ALA A 209 -24.82 -14.85 19.53
N ASP A 210 -24.94 -13.95 20.50
CA ASP A 210 -26.15 -13.14 20.72
C ASP A 210 -26.41 -12.22 19.50
N ASN A 211 -25.36 -11.62 18.92
CA ASN A 211 -25.50 -10.82 17.71
C ASN A 211 -25.83 -11.67 16.48
N TYR A 212 -25.24 -12.84 16.34
CA TYR A 212 -25.56 -13.76 15.24
C TYR A 212 -27.03 -14.17 15.30
N MET A 213 -27.53 -14.56 16.49
CA MET A 213 -28.92 -14.93 16.68
C MET A 213 -29.88 -13.76 16.38
N LYS A 214 -29.54 -12.57 16.85
CA LYS A 214 -30.31 -11.36 16.60
C LYS A 214 -30.38 -10.99 15.11
N ASP A 215 -29.24 -11.09 14.41
CA ASP A 215 -29.15 -10.76 12.98
C ASP A 215 -29.89 -11.77 12.08
N ASN A 216 -30.05 -12.99 12.52
CA ASN A 216 -30.71 -14.06 11.77
C ASN A 216 -32.12 -14.42 12.34
N GLU A 217 -32.61 -13.62 13.31
CA GLU A 217 -33.92 -13.83 13.97
C GLU A 217 -34.09 -15.25 14.58
N LEU A 218 -32.99 -15.79 15.13
CA LEU A 218 -32.95 -17.13 15.71
C LEU A 218 -33.18 -17.08 17.22
N THR A 219 -33.83 -18.10 17.75
CA THR A 219 -34.04 -18.30 19.20
C THR A 219 -32.96 -19.16 19.83
N ALA A 220 -32.21 -19.91 19.04
CA ALA A 220 -31.08 -20.75 19.47
C ALA A 220 -29.96 -20.70 18.40
N LEU A 221 -28.73 -20.94 18.85
CA LEU A 221 -27.56 -20.95 17.95
C LEU A 221 -27.64 -22.19 17.06
N ASP A 222 -27.56 -22.01 15.76
CA ASP A 222 -27.48 -23.07 14.78
C ASP A 222 -26.03 -23.50 14.51
N GLN A 223 -25.83 -24.57 13.76
CA GLN A 223 -24.51 -25.10 13.43
C GLN A 223 -23.62 -24.07 12.69
N LYS A 224 -24.23 -23.16 11.90
CA LYS A 224 -23.52 -22.11 11.21
C LYS A 224 -23.08 -21.02 12.18
N GLY A 225 -23.93 -20.68 13.15
CA GLY A 225 -23.61 -19.76 14.23
C GLY A 225 -22.44 -20.24 15.09
N GLU A 226 -22.45 -21.53 15.46
CA GLU A 226 -21.34 -22.14 16.20
C GLU A 226 -19.99 -22.02 15.45
N ARG A 227 -20.00 -22.27 14.13
CA ARG A 227 -18.80 -22.04 13.29
C ARG A 227 -18.38 -20.57 13.30
N THR A 228 -19.33 -19.66 13.11
CA THR A 228 -19.06 -18.21 13.10
C THR A 228 -18.42 -17.76 14.41
N VAL A 229 -18.93 -18.21 15.56
CA VAL A 229 -18.34 -17.92 16.89
C VAL A 229 -16.90 -18.42 16.97
N ASN A 230 -16.66 -19.64 16.54
CA ASN A 230 -15.32 -20.23 16.60
C ASN A 230 -14.34 -19.53 15.63
N GLU A 231 -14.75 -19.21 14.41
CA GLU A 231 -13.91 -18.55 13.40
C GLU A 231 -13.58 -17.10 13.76
N GLN A 232 -14.48 -16.39 14.43
CA GLN A 232 -14.22 -15.00 14.83
C GLN A 232 -13.29 -14.91 16.05
N TRP A 233 -13.18 -15.96 16.82
CA TRP A 233 -12.30 -16.00 17.99
C TRP A 233 -10.89 -16.56 17.68
N THR A 234 -10.67 -17.28 16.59
CA THR A 234 -9.33 -17.77 16.17
C THR A 234 -8.55 -16.69 15.47
#